data_639c96da0f23e2bb344277a638e39be0
#
_entry.id   639c96da0f23e2bb344277a638e39be0
#
_cell.length_a   1.000
_cell.length_b   1.000
_cell.length_c   1.000
_cell.angle_alpha   90.00
_cell.angle_beta   90.00
_cell.angle_gamma   90.00
#
_symmetry.space_group_name_H-M   'P 1'
#
loop_
_entity.id
_entity.type
_entity.pdbx_description
1 polymer ?
#
loop_
_entity_poly.entity_id
_entity_poly.type
_entity_poly.pdbx_seq_one_letter_code
_entity_poly.pdbx_strand_id
1 'polypeptide(L)'
;MQGSILDLAVPLFLVLIGIEVFYSYVSGKKVYRWNDTVADLSTGILFSLTGILVTIVSLWVYEKFRIFCSLQTLFGVSEIPLDSPVWWDHVGIHWNFKNLAGWIFVFLAVDFVYYWFHRATHEINFLWACHVTHHSSEEFNLSVALRQSSFQRIFEYTFNLTIAFCGVPWQAFLLAHGILKIYQFWVHTRLIGKLGFLEEILVTPAHHRVHHGRDPKYIDKNHGGILIFWDRIFGSFAREEEEPIYGLTKPVTTFDPVYTNLHVYEEIGELMGKAKSWKDKILILLKAPGWRPASIGPSLLPTPIDRQRYAKFDPVISKQRKITGVIEFFFWTFLSLLALRFFKSGNVPIWKLFPVILFLIYGFHHTSKVLDGSPVNRVSLGILAFGVLILSWILFLL
;
A
#
# COMPACT_ATOMS: atom_id res chain seq x y z
N MET A 1 -20.83 10.74 6.89
CA MET A 1 -20.33 9.35 6.68
C MET A 1 -19.77 8.86 8.01
N GLN A 2 -20.35 7.80 8.58
CA GLN A 2 -19.79 7.17 9.78
C GLN A 2 -18.39 6.63 9.41
N GLY A 3 -17.42 6.74 10.35
CA GLY A 3 -16.03 6.39 10.10
C GLY A 3 -15.86 4.93 9.66
N SER A 4 -14.95 4.67 8.74
CA SER A 4 -14.61 3.28 8.38
C SER A 4 -13.86 2.61 9.54
N ILE A 5 -13.87 1.28 9.61
CA ILE A 5 -13.09 0.52 10.61
C ILE A 5 -11.60 0.89 10.57
N LEU A 6 -11.08 1.28 9.41
CA LEU A 6 -9.71 1.74 9.22
C LEU A 6 -9.45 3.10 9.89
N ASP A 7 -10.48 3.97 10.02
CA ASP A 7 -10.33 5.25 10.72
C ASP A 7 -10.07 5.05 12.22
N LEU A 8 -10.62 3.98 12.80
CA LEU A 8 -10.34 3.58 14.18
C LEU A 8 -9.00 2.86 14.30
N ALA A 9 -8.57 2.15 13.25
CA ALA A 9 -7.34 1.40 13.24
C ALA A 9 -6.09 2.29 13.12
N VAL A 10 -6.16 3.44 12.42
CA VAL A 10 -4.99 4.31 12.21
C VAL A 10 -4.35 4.81 13.52
N PRO A 11 -5.09 5.32 14.53
CA PRO A 11 -4.50 5.66 15.82
C PRO A 11 -3.85 4.47 16.51
N LEU A 12 -4.48 3.28 16.44
CA LEU A 12 -3.91 2.04 16.99
C LEU A 12 -2.60 1.68 16.28
N PHE A 13 -2.52 1.81 14.96
CA PHE A 13 -1.30 1.55 14.19
C PHE A 13 -0.16 2.46 14.63
N LEU A 14 -0.42 3.76 14.85
CA LEU A 14 0.60 4.70 15.32
C LEU A 14 1.09 4.35 16.74
N VAL A 15 0.18 3.92 17.62
CA VAL A 15 0.56 3.43 18.97
C VAL A 15 1.43 2.18 18.86
N LEU A 16 1.06 1.21 18.02
CA LEU A 16 1.82 -0.03 17.84
C LEU A 16 3.21 0.24 17.23
N ILE A 17 3.31 1.16 16.26
CA ILE A 17 4.60 1.63 15.73
C ILE A 17 5.44 2.24 16.86
N GLY A 18 4.84 3.10 17.71
CA GLY A 18 5.53 3.68 18.86
C GLY A 18 6.06 2.62 19.83
N ILE A 19 5.25 1.59 20.11
CA ILE A 19 5.66 0.46 20.95
C ILE A 19 6.81 -0.32 20.31
N GLU A 20 6.74 -0.60 18.99
CA GLU A 20 7.79 -1.31 18.28
C GLU A 20 9.09 -0.50 18.24
N VAL A 21 9.03 0.81 17.98
CA VAL A 21 10.20 1.72 18.05
C VAL A 21 10.82 1.68 19.44
N PHE A 22 10.01 1.80 20.49
CA PHE A 22 10.49 1.74 21.88
C PHE A 22 11.16 0.40 22.18
N TYR A 23 10.51 -0.72 21.81
CA TYR A 23 11.07 -2.06 22.04
C TYR A 23 12.37 -2.28 21.23
N SER A 24 12.41 -1.82 19.97
CA SER A 24 13.60 -1.85 19.12
C SER A 24 14.78 -1.13 19.78
N TYR A 25 14.51 0.03 20.39
CA TYR A 25 15.50 0.82 21.09
C TYR A 25 16.01 0.10 22.36
N VAL A 26 15.11 -0.37 23.23
CA VAL A 26 15.46 -1.01 24.51
C VAL A 26 16.15 -2.37 24.30
N SER A 27 15.72 -3.15 23.30
CA SER A 27 16.31 -4.46 23.00
C SER A 27 17.59 -4.41 22.20
N GLY A 28 18.00 -3.22 21.73
CA GLY A 28 19.17 -3.04 20.86
C GLY A 28 18.98 -3.59 19.43
N LYS A 29 17.79 -4.07 19.08
CA LYS A 29 17.45 -4.55 17.73
C LYS A 29 17.13 -3.37 16.83
N LYS A 30 18.09 -2.90 16.05
CA LYS A 30 17.95 -1.74 15.15
C LYS A 30 17.08 -2.09 13.93
N VAL A 31 15.75 -2.09 14.07
CA VAL A 31 14.82 -2.37 12.97
C VAL A 31 14.22 -1.09 12.36
N TYR A 32 14.56 0.09 12.87
CA TYR A 32 14.12 1.39 12.36
C TYR A 32 15.30 2.24 11.93
N ARG A 33 15.19 2.87 10.76
CA ARG A 33 15.98 4.02 10.32
C ARG A 33 15.03 5.19 10.09
N TRP A 34 15.39 6.36 10.58
CA TRP A 34 14.52 7.53 10.56
C TRP A 34 14.08 7.92 9.14
N ASN A 35 15.01 7.98 8.20
CA ASN A 35 14.72 8.40 6.83
C ASN A 35 13.73 7.45 6.14
N ASP A 36 13.88 6.12 6.33
CA ASP A 36 12.94 5.12 5.81
C ASP A 36 11.57 5.28 6.42
N THR A 37 11.50 5.46 7.75
CA THR A 37 10.22 5.65 8.45
C THR A 37 9.47 6.89 7.95
N VAL A 38 10.18 8.00 7.72
CA VAL A 38 9.59 9.20 7.13
C VAL A 38 9.08 8.90 5.72
N ALA A 39 9.85 8.18 4.88
CA ALA A 39 9.41 7.79 3.54
C ALA A 39 8.20 6.87 3.57
N ASP A 40 8.17 5.86 4.46
CA ASP A 40 7.06 4.93 4.63
C ASP A 40 5.76 5.68 4.99
N LEU A 41 5.83 6.54 6.01
CA LEU A 41 4.67 7.32 6.46
C LEU A 41 4.23 8.35 5.41
N SER A 42 5.17 8.98 4.70
CA SER A 42 4.86 9.94 3.64
C SER A 42 4.08 9.28 2.51
N THR A 43 4.49 8.09 2.04
CA THR A 43 3.73 7.33 1.02
C THR A 43 2.36 6.93 1.52
N GLY A 44 2.21 6.53 2.80
CA GLY A 44 0.93 6.21 3.42
C GLY A 44 -0.03 7.41 3.52
N ILE A 45 0.50 8.58 3.82
CA ILE A 45 -0.27 9.83 3.83
C ILE A 45 -0.74 10.17 2.41
N LEU A 46 0.16 10.11 1.41
CA LEU A 46 -0.19 10.35 0.01
C LEU A 46 -1.22 9.33 -0.50
N PHE A 47 -1.07 8.06 -0.17
CA PHE A 47 -2.07 7.02 -0.45
C PHE A 47 -3.45 7.36 0.14
N SER A 48 -3.47 7.93 1.37
CA SER A 48 -4.72 8.34 2.02
C SER A 48 -5.35 9.55 1.35
N LEU A 49 -4.56 10.57 1.02
CA LEU A 49 -5.02 11.80 0.36
C LEU A 49 -5.56 11.53 -1.05
N THR A 50 -4.81 10.79 -1.88
CA THR A 50 -5.20 10.47 -3.26
C THR A 50 -6.30 9.43 -3.31
N GLY A 51 -6.33 8.51 -2.35
CA GLY A 51 -7.27 7.39 -2.31
C GLY A 51 -8.71 7.76 -1.99
N ILE A 52 -9.00 8.96 -1.47
CA ILE A 52 -10.36 9.37 -1.12
C ILE A 52 -11.27 9.36 -2.35
N LEU A 53 -10.84 10.04 -3.42
CA LEU A 53 -11.60 10.13 -4.68
C LEU A 53 -11.76 8.76 -5.32
N VAL A 54 -10.66 8.01 -5.38
CA VAL A 54 -10.65 6.66 -5.93
C VAL A 54 -11.63 5.77 -5.19
N THR A 55 -11.65 5.82 -3.86
CA THR A 55 -12.55 4.98 -3.05
C THR A 55 -14.02 5.30 -3.32
N ILE A 56 -14.40 6.58 -3.38
CA ILE A 56 -15.80 6.97 -3.63
C ILE A 56 -16.26 6.47 -5.01
N VAL A 57 -15.47 6.74 -6.05
CA VAL A 57 -15.79 6.32 -7.42
C VAL A 57 -15.83 4.79 -7.50
N SER A 58 -14.86 4.11 -6.91
CA SER A 58 -14.78 2.65 -6.93
C SER A 58 -15.95 1.98 -6.23
N LEU A 59 -16.40 2.50 -5.08
CA LEU A 59 -17.57 1.98 -4.39
C LEU A 59 -18.86 2.24 -5.18
N TRP A 60 -18.97 3.38 -5.84
CA TRP A 60 -20.08 3.65 -6.74
C TRP A 60 -20.10 2.67 -7.92
N VAL A 61 -18.94 2.44 -8.56
CA VAL A 61 -18.78 1.44 -9.63
C VAL A 61 -19.11 0.05 -9.13
N TYR A 62 -18.58 -0.34 -7.96
CA TYR A 62 -18.84 -1.63 -7.33
C TYR A 62 -20.35 -1.88 -7.16
N GLU A 63 -21.07 -0.92 -6.58
CA GLU A 63 -22.51 -1.07 -6.33
C GLU A 63 -23.31 -1.09 -7.63
N LYS A 64 -22.98 -0.25 -8.61
CA LYS A 64 -23.61 -0.30 -9.94
C LYS A 64 -23.36 -1.65 -10.61
N PHE A 65 -22.11 -2.14 -10.57
CA PHE A 65 -21.78 -3.44 -11.13
C PHE A 65 -22.55 -4.57 -10.42
N ARG A 66 -22.66 -4.55 -9.09
CA ARG A 66 -23.44 -5.50 -8.31
C ARG A 66 -24.92 -5.50 -8.75
N ILE A 67 -25.53 -4.34 -8.86
CA ILE A 67 -26.95 -4.21 -9.23
C ILE A 67 -27.22 -4.74 -10.65
N PHE A 68 -26.34 -4.47 -11.61
CA PHE A 68 -26.61 -4.79 -13.01
C PHE A 68 -25.98 -6.11 -13.48
N CYS A 69 -24.91 -6.57 -12.87
CA CYS A 69 -24.08 -7.67 -13.34
C CYS A 69 -23.89 -8.81 -12.35
N SER A 70 -24.51 -8.78 -11.15
CA SER A 70 -24.35 -9.87 -10.19
C SER A 70 -25.03 -11.17 -10.64
N LEU A 71 -24.59 -12.30 -10.09
CA LEU A 71 -25.23 -13.62 -10.29
C LEU A 71 -26.72 -13.59 -9.96
N GLN A 72 -27.11 -12.81 -8.93
CA GLN A 72 -28.50 -12.60 -8.58
C GLN A 72 -29.30 -11.99 -9.73
N THR A 73 -28.76 -10.92 -10.32
CA THR A 73 -29.43 -10.21 -11.43
C THR A 73 -29.43 -11.02 -12.71
N LEU A 74 -28.32 -11.69 -13.03
CA LEU A 74 -28.15 -12.41 -14.30
C LEU A 74 -28.87 -13.77 -14.32
N PHE A 75 -28.94 -14.46 -13.18
CA PHE A 75 -29.43 -15.84 -13.11
C PHE A 75 -30.56 -16.04 -12.10
N GLY A 76 -31.08 -14.99 -11.49
CA GLY A 76 -32.12 -15.10 -10.48
C GLY A 76 -31.71 -15.88 -9.23
N VAL A 77 -30.41 -15.91 -8.91
CA VAL A 77 -29.91 -16.62 -7.73
C VAL A 77 -30.33 -15.85 -6.48
N SER A 78 -30.80 -16.55 -5.44
CA SER A 78 -31.16 -15.95 -4.16
C SER A 78 -30.00 -15.14 -3.59
N GLU A 79 -30.30 -14.00 -2.99
CA GLU A 79 -29.26 -13.19 -2.31
C GLU A 79 -28.50 -14.04 -1.30
N ILE A 80 -27.19 -13.83 -1.21
CA ILE A 80 -26.43 -14.35 -0.07
C ILE A 80 -27.12 -13.78 1.17
N PRO A 81 -27.71 -14.63 2.04
CA PRO A 81 -28.58 -14.15 3.10
C PRO A 81 -27.75 -13.46 4.18
N LEU A 82 -27.44 -12.21 3.94
CA LEU A 82 -26.90 -11.27 4.91
C LEU A 82 -28.08 -10.50 5.54
N ASP A 83 -29.06 -11.23 6.10
CA ASP A 83 -30.35 -10.70 6.60
C ASP A 83 -30.21 -9.71 7.76
N SER A 84 -29.03 -9.50 8.25
CA SER A 84 -28.73 -8.40 9.15
C SER A 84 -27.86 -7.40 8.43
N PRO A 85 -28.33 -6.17 8.23
CA PRO A 85 -27.42 -5.10 8.00
C PRO A 85 -26.38 -5.14 9.13
N VAL A 86 -25.09 -4.98 8.78
CA VAL A 86 -24.06 -4.70 9.78
C VAL A 86 -24.36 -3.29 10.25
N TRP A 87 -25.21 -3.17 11.25
CA TRP A 87 -25.52 -1.90 11.88
C TRP A 87 -24.36 -1.54 12.79
N TRP A 88 -23.66 -0.50 12.43
CA TRP A 88 -22.84 0.26 13.34
C TRP A 88 -23.78 1.15 14.18
N ASP A 89 -24.53 0.58 15.12
CA ASP A 89 -25.13 1.40 16.15
C ASP A 89 -24.00 1.83 17.10
N HIS A 90 -23.50 3.02 16.87
CA HIS A 90 -22.64 3.78 17.79
C HIS A 90 -21.48 3.04 18.48
N VAL A 91 -21.03 1.89 17.97
CA VAL A 91 -19.92 1.02 18.44
C VAL A 91 -20.32 -0.48 18.59
N GLY A 92 -21.53 -0.89 18.24
CA GLY A 92 -21.97 -2.28 18.37
C GLY A 92 -21.96 -3.03 17.02
N ILE A 93 -21.22 -4.13 16.93
CA ILE A 93 -21.36 -5.10 15.84
C ILE A 93 -22.40 -6.12 16.27
N HIS A 94 -23.59 -6.08 15.70
CA HIS A 94 -24.57 -7.13 15.93
C HIS A 94 -24.33 -8.31 14.99
N TRP A 95 -23.85 -9.42 15.53
CA TRP A 95 -23.66 -10.68 14.82
C TRP A 95 -24.98 -11.47 14.79
N ASN A 96 -25.48 -11.77 13.60
CA ASN A 96 -26.55 -12.74 13.46
C ASN A 96 -25.95 -14.10 13.08
N PHE A 97 -25.88 -15.03 14.01
CA PHE A 97 -25.38 -16.39 13.79
C PHE A 97 -26.14 -17.16 12.70
N LYS A 98 -27.39 -16.78 12.36
CA LYS A 98 -28.12 -17.39 11.25
C LYS A 98 -27.45 -17.21 9.90
N ASN A 99 -26.57 -16.21 9.75
CA ASN A 99 -25.86 -15.87 8.53
C ASN A 99 -24.37 -16.18 8.57
N LEU A 100 -23.94 -17.04 9.51
CA LEU A 100 -22.53 -17.39 9.68
C LEU A 100 -21.91 -17.90 8.37
N ALA A 101 -22.61 -18.76 7.64
CA ALA A 101 -22.12 -19.30 6.38
C ALA A 101 -21.88 -18.20 5.31
N GLY A 102 -22.78 -17.21 5.25
CA GLY A 102 -22.63 -16.05 4.34
C GLY A 102 -21.40 -15.21 4.72
N TRP A 103 -21.17 -14.96 6.00
CA TRP A 103 -19.98 -14.24 6.46
C TRP A 103 -18.68 -15.01 6.21
N ILE A 104 -18.67 -16.33 6.46
CA ILE A 104 -17.53 -17.18 6.12
C ILE A 104 -17.23 -17.07 4.62
N PHE A 105 -18.26 -17.15 3.77
CA PHE A 105 -18.09 -16.98 2.33
C PHE A 105 -17.49 -15.61 1.98
N VAL A 106 -18.03 -14.52 2.54
CA VAL A 106 -17.51 -13.17 2.25
C VAL A 106 -16.05 -13.03 2.66
N PHE A 107 -15.67 -13.49 3.85
CA PHE A 107 -14.28 -13.43 4.32
C PHE A 107 -13.35 -14.28 3.45
N LEU A 108 -13.73 -15.50 3.12
CA LEU A 108 -12.93 -16.37 2.25
C LEU A 108 -12.82 -15.81 0.82
N ALA A 109 -13.91 -15.27 0.27
CA ALA A 109 -13.91 -14.67 -1.05
C ALA A 109 -13.02 -13.41 -1.11
N VAL A 110 -13.09 -12.55 -0.10
CA VAL A 110 -12.24 -11.36 -0.01
C VAL A 110 -10.77 -11.73 0.11
N ASP A 111 -10.43 -12.71 0.96
CA ASP A 111 -9.05 -13.19 1.13
C ASP A 111 -8.52 -13.89 -0.13
N PHE A 112 -9.37 -14.67 -0.81
CA PHE A 112 -9.05 -15.31 -2.09
C PHE A 112 -8.79 -14.30 -3.22
N VAL A 113 -9.68 -13.29 -3.37
CA VAL A 113 -9.51 -12.25 -4.38
C VAL A 113 -8.29 -11.40 -4.08
N TYR A 114 -8.02 -11.13 -2.78
CA TYR A 114 -6.80 -10.45 -2.37
C TYR A 114 -5.55 -11.24 -2.76
N TYR A 115 -5.50 -12.56 -2.53
CA TYR A 115 -4.39 -13.42 -2.94
C TYR A 115 -4.10 -13.27 -4.44
N TRP A 116 -5.13 -13.37 -5.30
CA TRP A 116 -4.96 -13.25 -6.75
C TRP A 116 -4.58 -11.85 -7.20
N PHE A 117 -5.16 -10.82 -6.59
CA PHE A 117 -4.73 -9.44 -6.82
C PHE A 117 -3.26 -9.27 -6.47
N HIS A 118 -2.87 -9.66 -5.26
CA HIS A 118 -1.52 -9.51 -4.74
C HIS A 118 -0.50 -10.28 -5.61
N ARG A 119 -0.80 -11.52 -5.95
CA ARG A 119 0.01 -12.32 -6.86
C ARG A 119 0.13 -11.66 -8.25
N ALA A 120 -0.96 -11.18 -8.81
CA ALA A 120 -0.95 -10.48 -10.10
C ALA A 120 -0.10 -9.20 -10.06
N THR A 121 -0.08 -8.47 -8.93
CA THR A 121 0.79 -7.30 -8.78
C THR A 121 2.27 -7.64 -8.76
N HIS A 122 2.66 -8.87 -8.49
CA HIS A 122 4.04 -9.35 -8.58
C HIS A 122 4.40 -9.96 -9.95
N GLU A 123 3.44 -10.64 -10.59
CA GLU A 123 3.71 -11.40 -11.82
C GLU A 123 3.43 -10.60 -13.11
N ILE A 124 2.73 -9.43 -13.03
CA ILE A 124 2.37 -8.59 -14.17
C ILE A 124 3.01 -7.21 -14.02
N ASN A 125 3.90 -6.84 -14.95
CA ASN A 125 4.73 -5.65 -14.85
C ASN A 125 3.93 -4.34 -14.67
N PHE A 126 2.81 -4.18 -15.38
CA PHE A 126 1.95 -3.00 -15.23
C PHE A 126 1.29 -2.92 -13.84
N LEU A 127 0.92 -4.06 -13.28
CA LEU A 127 0.37 -4.14 -11.92
C LEU A 127 1.47 -4.02 -10.85
N TRP A 128 2.68 -4.54 -11.13
CA TRP A 128 3.83 -4.31 -10.25
C TRP A 128 4.10 -2.82 -10.05
N ALA A 129 3.95 -2.01 -11.09
CA ALA A 129 4.12 -0.56 -10.98
C ALA A 129 3.21 0.09 -9.91
N CYS A 130 2.04 -0.50 -9.62
CA CYS A 130 1.17 -0.01 -8.55
C CYS A 130 1.48 -0.61 -7.17
N HIS A 131 2.40 -1.59 -7.07
CA HIS A 131 2.73 -2.28 -5.81
C HIS A 131 4.19 -2.12 -5.39
N VAL A 132 5.08 -1.82 -6.32
CA VAL A 132 6.53 -1.68 -6.11
C VAL A 132 6.88 -0.70 -4.97
N THR A 133 6.10 0.37 -4.78
CA THR A 133 6.29 1.32 -3.68
C THR A 133 6.30 0.61 -2.33
N HIS A 134 5.42 -0.37 -2.13
CA HIS A 134 5.31 -1.15 -0.90
C HIS A 134 6.59 -1.96 -0.62
N HIS A 135 7.18 -2.55 -1.64
CA HIS A 135 8.41 -3.35 -1.55
C HIS A 135 9.71 -2.53 -1.59
N SER A 136 9.64 -1.22 -1.79
CA SER A 136 10.83 -0.39 -2.00
C SER A 136 11.56 0.03 -0.71
N SER A 137 10.98 -0.21 0.48
CA SER A 137 11.68 0.02 1.76
C SER A 137 12.79 -1.00 1.96
N GLU A 138 13.99 -0.54 2.36
CA GLU A 138 15.10 -1.42 2.72
C GLU A 138 15.08 -1.80 4.20
N GLU A 139 14.08 -1.36 4.94
CA GLU A 139 13.73 -1.81 6.28
C GLU A 139 12.46 -2.67 6.24
N PHE A 140 12.24 -3.43 7.33
CA PHE A 140 11.00 -4.18 7.52
C PHE A 140 10.56 -4.06 8.98
N ASN A 141 9.51 -3.29 9.19
CA ASN A 141 8.91 -2.97 10.49
C ASN A 141 7.48 -2.46 10.29
N LEU A 142 6.76 -2.16 11.35
CA LEU A 142 5.35 -1.77 11.26
C LEU A 142 5.10 -0.48 10.43
N SER A 143 6.09 0.40 10.23
CA SER A 143 5.90 1.57 9.35
C SER A 143 5.79 1.17 7.88
N VAL A 144 6.43 0.08 7.47
CA VAL A 144 6.37 -0.46 6.09
C VAL A 144 4.95 -0.91 5.73
N ALA A 145 4.15 -1.36 6.69
CA ALA A 145 2.73 -1.65 6.46
C ALA A 145 1.95 -0.45 5.90
N LEU A 146 2.37 0.77 6.27
CA LEU A 146 1.74 2.01 5.81
C LEU A 146 2.35 2.54 4.50
N ARG A 147 3.45 1.95 4.01
CA ARG A 147 4.07 2.28 2.73
C ARG A 147 3.24 1.72 1.59
N GLN A 148 2.34 2.54 1.03
CA GLN A 148 1.37 2.13 0.02
C GLN A 148 1.44 3.02 -1.22
N SER A 149 1.20 2.45 -2.40
CA SER A 149 1.13 3.20 -3.65
C SER A 149 -0.20 3.91 -3.83
N SER A 150 -0.16 5.17 -4.26
CA SER A 150 -1.34 5.97 -4.59
C SER A 150 -2.23 5.34 -5.69
N PHE A 151 -1.67 4.48 -6.54
CA PHE A 151 -2.39 3.85 -7.66
C PHE A 151 -2.99 2.49 -7.30
N GLN A 152 -2.55 1.84 -6.22
CA GLN A 152 -2.94 0.47 -5.88
C GLN A 152 -4.44 0.29 -5.76
N ARG A 153 -5.16 1.25 -5.13
CA ARG A 153 -6.62 1.15 -4.94
C ARG A 153 -7.40 0.99 -6.22
N ILE A 154 -6.97 1.62 -7.32
CA ILE A 154 -7.65 1.55 -8.61
C ILE A 154 -7.73 0.10 -9.08
N PHE A 155 -6.59 -0.60 -9.04
CA PHE A 155 -6.49 -1.98 -9.49
C PHE A 155 -7.12 -2.95 -8.48
N GLU A 156 -6.90 -2.73 -7.20
CA GLU A 156 -7.48 -3.55 -6.13
C GLU A 156 -9.02 -3.56 -6.18
N TYR A 157 -9.65 -2.41 -6.34
CA TYR A 157 -11.11 -2.34 -6.50
C TYR A 157 -11.60 -2.97 -7.80
N THR A 158 -10.81 -2.93 -8.87
CA THR A 158 -11.15 -3.62 -10.12
C THR A 158 -11.22 -5.14 -9.91
N PHE A 159 -10.25 -5.73 -9.21
CA PHE A 159 -10.31 -7.15 -8.84
C PHE A 159 -11.50 -7.46 -7.93
N ASN A 160 -11.83 -6.58 -7.00
CA ASN A 160 -12.96 -6.74 -6.09
C ASN A 160 -14.35 -6.67 -6.78
N LEU A 161 -14.44 -6.30 -8.06
CA LEU A 161 -15.68 -6.46 -8.84
C LEU A 161 -16.12 -7.93 -8.94
N THR A 162 -15.22 -8.90 -8.79
CA THR A 162 -15.57 -10.32 -8.68
C THR A 162 -16.42 -10.61 -7.43
N ILE A 163 -16.17 -9.89 -6.34
CA ILE A 163 -16.99 -9.97 -5.10
C ILE A 163 -18.38 -9.36 -5.35
N ALA A 164 -18.44 -8.21 -6.05
CA ALA A 164 -19.70 -7.60 -6.47
C ALA A 164 -20.48 -8.53 -7.42
N PHE A 165 -19.80 -9.24 -8.32
CA PHE A 165 -20.40 -10.25 -9.19
C PHE A 165 -21.09 -11.37 -8.41
N CYS A 166 -20.52 -11.81 -7.30
CA CYS A 166 -21.15 -12.76 -6.39
C CYS A 166 -22.35 -12.18 -5.62
N GLY A 167 -22.71 -10.90 -5.81
CA GLY A 167 -23.84 -10.26 -5.16
C GLY A 167 -23.58 -9.67 -3.78
N VAL A 168 -22.34 -9.70 -3.29
CA VAL A 168 -21.99 -9.20 -1.95
C VAL A 168 -22.21 -7.69 -1.86
N PRO A 169 -22.99 -7.18 -0.88
CA PRO A 169 -23.16 -5.75 -0.67
C PRO A 169 -21.85 -5.06 -0.32
N TRP A 170 -21.66 -3.81 -0.77
CA TRP A 170 -20.43 -3.05 -0.53
C TRP A 170 -20.09 -2.87 0.95
N GLN A 171 -21.09 -2.83 1.85
CA GLN A 171 -20.89 -2.71 3.29
C GLN A 171 -20.19 -3.97 3.87
N ALA A 172 -20.68 -5.16 3.46
CA ALA A 172 -20.09 -6.44 3.89
C ALA A 172 -18.67 -6.61 3.31
N PHE A 173 -18.50 -6.24 2.03
CA PHE A 173 -17.18 -6.20 1.40
C PHE A 173 -16.22 -5.29 2.17
N LEU A 174 -16.61 -4.04 2.47
CA LEU A 174 -15.73 -3.09 3.17
C LEU A 174 -15.35 -3.57 4.58
N LEU A 175 -16.27 -4.23 5.28
CA LEU A 175 -15.96 -4.78 6.60
C LEU A 175 -14.93 -5.89 6.49
N ALA A 176 -15.15 -6.89 5.65
CA ALA A 176 -14.24 -8.01 5.46
C ALA A 176 -12.86 -7.53 4.94
N HIS A 177 -12.85 -6.64 3.96
CA HIS A 177 -11.63 -6.04 3.42
C HIS A 177 -10.89 -5.18 4.47
N GLY A 178 -11.61 -4.43 5.31
CA GLY A 178 -11.04 -3.67 6.42
C GLY A 178 -10.36 -4.57 7.45
N ILE A 179 -10.99 -5.69 7.82
CA ILE A 179 -10.41 -6.69 8.74
C ILE A 179 -9.15 -7.31 8.13
N LEU A 180 -9.17 -7.65 6.84
CA LEU A 180 -7.99 -8.13 6.12
C LEU A 180 -6.84 -7.11 6.18
N LYS A 181 -7.10 -5.82 5.93
CA LYS A 181 -6.08 -4.78 5.98
C LYS A 181 -5.53 -4.54 7.40
N ILE A 182 -6.39 -4.63 8.42
CA ILE A 182 -5.95 -4.56 9.82
C ILE A 182 -5.06 -5.76 10.17
N TYR A 183 -5.46 -6.96 9.72
CA TYR A 183 -4.65 -8.15 9.90
C TYR A 183 -3.27 -7.99 9.26
N GLN A 184 -3.20 -7.47 8.05
CA GLN A 184 -1.92 -7.30 7.33
C GLN A 184 -0.97 -6.29 7.97
N PHE A 185 -1.45 -5.40 8.84
CA PHE A 185 -0.57 -4.45 9.51
C PHE A 185 0.45 -5.14 10.42
N TRP A 186 0.04 -6.03 11.32
CA TRP A 186 0.91 -6.62 12.34
C TRP A 186 1.92 -7.63 11.79
N VAL A 187 1.73 -8.15 10.58
CA VAL A 187 2.69 -9.09 9.96
C VAL A 187 3.96 -8.40 9.45
N HIS A 188 3.98 -7.07 9.40
CA HIS A 188 5.15 -6.28 8.97
C HIS A 188 6.13 -6.03 10.11
N THR A 189 6.69 -7.08 10.71
CA THR A 189 7.66 -6.91 11.80
C THR A 189 8.76 -7.94 11.79
N ARG A 190 9.97 -7.52 12.18
CA ARG A 190 11.13 -8.39 12.45
C ARG A 190 11.21 -8.83 13.91
N LEU A 191 10.38 -8.28 14.79
CA LEU A 191 10.46 -8.53 16.22
C LEU A 191 9.69 -9.79 16.66
N ILE A 192 8.74 -10.26 15.85
CA ILE A 192 8.00 -11.49 16.07
C ILE A 192 8.65 -12.61 15.25
N GLY A 193 9.09 -13.67 15.94
CA GLY A 193 9.69 -14.85 15.31
C GLY A 193 8.64 -15.79 14.72
N LYS A 194 9.01 -17.07 14.60
CA LYS A 194 8.12 -18.13 14.11
C LYS A 194 7.03 -18.46 15.13
N LEU A 195 5.80 -18.63 14.65
CA LEU A 195 4.61 -18.87 15.48
C LEU A 195 4.12 -20.33 15.46
N GLY A 196 4.97 -21.25 15.01
CA GLY A 196 4.71 -22.69 15.03
C GLY A 196 3.45 -23.09 14.24
N PHE A 197 2.49 -23.77 14.88
CA PHE A 197 1.29 -24.30 14.21
C PHE A 197 0.47 -23.20 13.51
N LEU A 198 0.48 -21.97 13.99
CA LEU A 198 -0.26 -20.87 13.33
C LEU A 198 0.24 -20.61 11.90
N GLU A 199 1.51 -20.93 11.60
CA GLU A 199 2.11 -20.80 10.27
C GLU A 199 1.58 -21.83 9.26
N GLU A 200 0.87 -22.84 9.71
CA GLU A 200 0.24 -23.78 8.78
C GLU A 200 -1.10 -23.27 8.23
N ILE A 201 -1.73 -22.30 8.92
CA ILE A 201 -3.06 -21.77 8.59
C ILE A 201 -3.02 -20.31 8.19
N LEU A 202 -2.28 -19.49 8.96
CA LEU A 202 -2.29 -18.03 8.86
C LEU A 202 -1.00 -17.50 8.22
N VAL A 203 -1.13 -16.38 7.53
CA VAL A 203 0.03 -15.56 7.14
C VAL A 203 0.60 -14.93 8.41
N THR A 204 1.87 -15.20 8.71
CA THR A 204 2.57 -14.70 9.90
C THR A 204 3.67 -13.72 9.52
N PRO A 205 4.29 -13.01 10.48
CA PRO A 205 5.45 -12.18 10.18
C PRO A 205 6.58 -12.95 9.46
N ALA A 206 6.81 -14.23 9.78
CA ALA A 206 7.81 -15.05 9.09
C ALA A 206 7.48 -15.23 7.60
N HIS A 207 6.21 -15.47 7.25
CA HIS A 207 5.77 -15.57 5.85
C HIS A 207 5.89 -14.22 5.12
N HIS A 208 5.55 -13.14 5.80
CA HIS A 208 5.54 -11.82 5.17
C HIS A 208 6.93 -11.21 5.05
N ARG A 209 7.89 -11.57 5.93
CA ARG A 209 9.32 -11.29 5.71
C ARG A 209 9.84 -11.94 4.44
N VAL A 210 9.50 -13.22 4.19
CA VAL A 210 9.82 -13.90 2.94
C VAL A 210 9.24 -13.17 1.75
N HIS A 211 7.97 -12.77 1.82
CA HIS A 211 7.28 -12.04 0.76
C HIS A 211 7.99 -10.72 0.40
N HIS A 212 8.47 -9.97 1.38
CA HIS A 212 9.25 -8.74 1.16
C HIS A 212 10.73 -8.97 0.86
N GLY A 213 11.17 -10.24 0.85
CA GLY A 213 12.55 -10.60 0.59
C GLY A 213 12.94 -10.42 -0.88
N ARG A 214 14.06 -9.73 -1.14
CA ARG A 214 14.63 -9.59 -2.49
C ARG A 214 15.62 -10.69 -2.86
N ASP A 215 15.86 -11.65 -1.96
CA ASP A 215 16.66 -12.82 -2.24
C ASP A 215 16.02 -13.66 -3.33
N PRO A 216 16.78 -14.17 -4.34
CA PRO A 216 16.20 -14.89 -5.48
C PRO A 216 15.24 -16.02 -5.11
N LYS A 217 15.50 -16.72 -3.99
CA LYS A 217 14.65 -17.82 -3.50
C LYS A 217 13.32 -17.36 -2.90
N TYR A 218 13.17 -16.07 -2.56
CA TYR A 218 12.01 -15.48 -1.92
C TYR A 218 11.16 -14.63 -2.87
N ILE A 219 11.68 -14.33 -4.08
CA ILE A 219 10.92 -13.56 -5.09
C ILE A 219 9.62 -14.29 -5.43
N ASP A 220 8.53 -13.53 -5.49
CA ASP A 220 7.19 -13.98 -5.86
C ASP A 220 6.68 -15.14 -4.98
N LYS A 221 6.90 -15.03 -3.66
CA LYS A 221 6.41 -15.99 -2.65
C LYS A 221 5.46 -15.34 -1.65
N ASN A 222 4.57 -16.16 -1.09
CA ASN A 222 3.70 -15.84 0.06
C ASN A 222 2.78 -14.62 -0.14
N HIS A 223 1.90 -14.68 -1.15
CA HIS A 223 0.98 -13.60 -1.51
C HIS A 223 -0.31 -13.56 -0.65
N GLY A 224 -0.52 -14.52 0.26
CA GLY A 224 -1.72 -14.61 1.08
C GLY A 224 -2.02 -13.35 1.89
N GLY A 225 -3.30 -13.07 2.11
CA GLY A 225 -3.76 -11.97 2.96
C GLY A 225 -3.80 -12.36 4.43
N ILE A 226 -4.72 -13.25 4.79
CA ILE A 226 -4.88 -13.82 6.13
C ILE A 226 -4.49 -15.29 6.11
N LEU A 227 -4.93 -16.04 5.11
CA LEU A 227 -4.74 -17.49 5.01
C LEU A 227 -3.56 -17.83 4.10
N ILE A 228 -2.57 -18.54 4.65
CA ILE A 228 -1.38 -18.99 3.89
C ILE A 228 -1.69 -20.18 2.97
N PHE A 229 -2.84 -20.81 3.15
CA PHE A 229 -3.17 -22.02 2.41
C PHE A 229 -3.36 -21.76 0.90
N TRP A 230 -3.72 -20.53 0.46
CA TRP A 230 -3.75 -20.15 -0.94
C TRP A 230 -2.38 -20.30 -1.60
N ASP A 231 -1.32 -19.85 -0.93
CA ASP A 231 0.05 -20.01 -1.39
C ASP A 231 0.44 -21.48 -1.51
N ARG A 232 -0.02 -22.32 -0.59
CA ARG A 232 0.24 -23.76 -0.64
C ARG A 232 -0.50 -24.44 -1.80
N ILE A 233 -1.77 -24.11 -2.02
CA ILE A 233 -2.58 -24.66 -3.11
C ILE A 233 -2.04 -24.23 -4.47
N PHE A 234 -1.66 -22.96 -4.62
CA PHE A 234 -1.25 -22.40 -5.92
C PHE A 234 0.28 -22.35 -6.13
N GLY A 235 1.06 -22.97 -5.24
CA GLY A 235 2.49 -23.20 -5.41
C GLY A 235 3.41 -22.01 -5.20
N SER A 236 2.92 -20.93 -4.57
CA SER A 236 3.71 -19.74 -4.23
C SER A 236 4.26 -19.74 -2.81
N PHE A 237 4.07 -20.82 -2.05
CA PHE A 237 4.53 -20.91 -0.66
C PHE A 237 6.05 -21.09 -0.56
N ALA A 238 6.67 -20.34 0.39
CA ALA A 238 8.03 -20.56 0.84
C ALA A 238 8.18 -20.32 2.35
N ARG A 239 9.00 -21.12 3.02
CA ARG A 239 9.34 -20.93 4.43
C ARG A 239 10.51 -19.97 4.58
N GLU A 240 10.54 -19.23 5.69
CA GLU A 240 11.70 -18.42 6.08
C GLU A 240 12.83 -19.38 6.53
N GLU A 241 13.86 -19.48 5.73
CA GLU A 241 15.08 -20.25 6.06
C GLU A 241 16.10 -19.37 6.79
N GLU A 242 16.28 -18.15 6.29
CA GLU A 242 17.12 -17.10 6.87
C GLU A 242 16.42 -15.74 6.74
N GLU A 243 16.80 -14.78 7.56
CA GLU A 243 16.24 -13.45 7.48
C GLU A 243 16.49 -12.84 6.09
N PRO A 244 15.43 -12.41 5.37
CA PRO A 244 15.57 -11.83 4.05
C PRO A 244 16.34 -10.50 4.05
N ILE A 245 16.90 -10.15 2.89
CA ILE A 245 17.29 -8.78 2.59
C ILE A 245 16.11 -8.09 1.95
N TYR A 246 15.74 -6.91 2.44
CA TYR A 246 14.57 -6.16 2.01
C TYR A 246 14.90 -5.12 0.94
N GLY A 247 13.88 -4.60 0.28
CA GLY A 247 14.01 -3.64 -0.80
C GLY A 247 13.90 -4.28 -2.20
N LEU A 248 14.11 -3.48 -3.23
CA LEU A 248 13.99 -3.92 -4.61
C LEU A 248 15.30 -4.57 -5.11
N THR A 249 15.18 -5.46 -6.08
CA THR A 249 16.35 -6.05 -6.78
C THR A 249 17.22 -4.96 -7.44
N LYS A 250 16.59 -3.86 -7.90
CA LYS A 250 17.24 -2.61 -8.31
C LYS A 250 16.83 -1.53 -7.30
N PRO A 251 17.69 -1.12 -6.35
CA PRO A 251 17.36 -0.14 -5.32
C PRO A 251 16.93 1.21 -5.91
N VAL A 252 15.96 1.87 -5.28
CA VAL A 252 15.43 3.17 -5.73
C VAL A 252 16.36 4.33 -5.37
N THR A 253 17.24 4.18 -4.41
CA THR A 253 18.25 5.19 -3.95
C THR A 253 17.68 6.60 -3.73
N THR A 254 16.46 6.69 -3.22
CA THR A 254 15.80 7.95 -2.81
C THR A 254 14.69 7.67 -1.80
N PHE A 255 14.39 8.64 -0.94
CA PHE A 255 13.24 8.63 -0.04
C PHE A 255 12.01 9.32 -0.64
N ASP A 256 12.07 9.70 -1.93
CA ASP A 256 11.01 10.45 -2.61
C ASP A 256 9.73 9.62 -2.81
N PRO A 257 8.62 9.95 -2.12
CA PRO A 257 7.38 9.21 -2.24
C PRO A 257 6.71 9.36 -3.62
N VAL A 258 7.00 10.43 -4.35
CA VAL A 258 6.48 10.63 -5.72
C VAL A 258 7.23 9.75 -6.69
N TYR A 259 8.56 9.77 -6.65
CA TYR A 259 9.39 8.96 -7.52
C TYR A 259 9.15 7.46 -7.31
N THR A 260 9.04 7.00 -6.05
CA THR A 260 8.75 5.57 -5.77
C THR A 260 7.41 5.11 -6.35
N ASN A 261 6.44 6.01 -6.54
CA ASN A 261 5.16 5.70 -7.17
C ASN A 261 5.21 5.70 -8.71
N LEU A 262 6.20 6.36 -9.33
CA LEU A 262 6.21 6.61 -10.77
C LEU A 262 7.31 5.87 -11.54
N HIS A 263 8.44 5.56 -10.92
CA HIS A 263 9.64 5.08 -11.62
C HIS A 263 9.45 3.82 -12.48
N VAL A 264 8.60 2.86 -12.05
CA VAL A 264 8.32 1.67 -12.87
C VAL A 264 7.42 2.00 -14.05
N TYR A 265 6.46 2.94 -13.90
CA TYR A 265 5.68 3.41 -15.04
C TYR A 265 6.57 4.13 -16.07
N GLU A 266 7.56 4.90 -15.62
CA GLU A 266 8.56 5.53 -16.49
C GLU A 266 9.40 4.47 -17.22
N GLU A 267 9.92 3.45 -16.51
CA GLU A 267 10.64 2.33 -17.10
C GLU A 267 9.81 1.58 -18.15
N ILE A 268 8.53 1.33 -17.87
CA ILE A 268 7.60 0.73 -18.83
C ILE A 268 7.46 1.61 -20.07
N GLY A 269 7.26 2.93 -19.89
CA GLY A 269 7.16 3.89 -20.97
C GLY A 269 8.40 3.92 -21.87
N GLU A 270 9.60 3.91 -21.26
CA GLU A 270 10.87 3.84 -21.99
C GLU A 270 11.01 2.54 -22.80
N LEU A 271 10.68 1.38 -22.20
CA LEU A 271 10.74 0.09 -22.89
C LEU A 271 9.75 0.04 -24.06
N MET A 272 8.52 0.55 -23.85
CA MET A 272 7.52 0.63 -24.92
C MET A 272 7.96 1.58 -26.04
N GLY A 273 8.66 2.66 -25.73
CA GLY A 273 9.27 3.57 -26.73
C GLY A 273 10.34 2.88 -27.58
N LYS A 274 11.13 1.97 -26.98
CA LYS A 274 12.17 1.19 -27.67
C LYS A 274 11.62 0.01 -28.46
N ALA A 275 10.44 -0.49 -28.11
CA ALA A 275 9.82 -1.67 -28.76
C ALA A 275 9.28 -1.33 -30.15
N LYS A 276 9.69 -2.13 -31.16
CA LYS A 276 9.32 -1.92 -32.56
C LYS A 276 7.92 -2.44 -32.90
N SER A 277 7.45 -3.48 -32.21
CA SER A 277 6.16 -4.13 -32.49
C SER A 277 5.11 -3.82 -31.42
N TRP A 278 3.83 -3.72 -31.81
CA TRP A 278 2.73 -3.60 -30.87
C TRP A 278 2.61 -4.83 -29.94
N LYS A 279 2.95 -6.00 -30.46
CA LYS A 279 3.01 -7.23 -29.66
C LYS A 279 3.98 -7.07 -28.50
N ASP A 280 5.20 -6.58 -28.78
CA ASP A 280 6.21 -6.36 -27.73
C ASP A 280 5.75 -5.30 -26.71
N LYS A 281 5.09 -4.24 -27.14
CA LYS A 281 4.53 -3.20 -26.24
C LYS A 281 3.51 -3.80 -25.29
N ILE A 282 2.60 -4.64 -25.79
CA ILE A 282 1.61 -5.34 -24.94
C ILE A 282 2.31 -6.34 -24.00
N LEU A 283 3.30 -7.08 -24.47
CA LEU A 283 4.04 -8.04 -23.64
C LEU A 283 4.86 -7.34 -22.54
N ILE A 284 5.39 -6.13 -22.75
CA ILE A 284 6.06 -5.33 -21.73
C ILE A 284 5.10 -5.03 -20.56
N LEU A 285 3.82 -4.80 -20.84
CA LEU A 285 2.82 -4.57 -19.80
C LEU A 285 2.45 -5.85 -19.04
N LEU A 286 2.29 -6.97 -19.75
CA LEU A 286 1.64 -8.18 -19.23
C LEU A 286 2.62 -9.25 -18.72
N LYS A 287 3.88 -9.24 -19.15
CA LYS A 287 4.91 -10.17 -18.65
C LYS A 287 5.43 -9.75 -17.29
N ALA A 288 6.16 -10.65 -16.65
CA ALA A 288 6.75 -10.40 -15.33
C ALA A 288 7.69 -9.19 -15.33
N PRO A 289 7.84 -8.48 -14.20
CA PRO A 289 8.82 -7.40 -14.05
C PRO A 289 10.22 -7.86 -14.48
N GLY A 290 10.94 -7.00 -15.18
CA GLY A 290 12.26 -7.33 -15.72
C GLY A 290 12.24 -8.05 -17.08
N TRP A 291 11.10 -8.56 -17.56
CA TRP A 291 11.02 -9.12 -18.91
C TRP A 291 11.25 -8.06 -19.99
N ARG A 292 12.01 -8.45 -21.03
CA ARG A 292 12.31 -7.59 -22.19
C ARG A 292 12.13 -8.38 -23.49
N PRO A 293 11.63 -7.72 -24.57
CA PRO A 293 11.68 -8.29 -25.89
C PRO A 293 13.13 -8.54 -26.33
N ALA A 294 13.38 -9.62 -27.07
CA ALA A 294 14.72 -9.93 -27.59
C ALA A 294 15.33 -8.81 -28.41
N SER A 295 14.50 -7.97 -29.05
CA SER A 295 14.91 -6.78 -29.82
C SER A 295 15.51 -5.66 -28.98
N ILE A 296 15.24 -5.65 -27.64
CA ILE A 296 15.75 -4.64 -26.69
C ILE A 296 16.95 -5.20 -25.92
N GLY A 297 16.93 -6.49 -25.60
CA GLY A 297 18.02 -7.13 -24.85
C GLY A 297 17.55 -8.28 -23.95
N PRO A 298 18.43 -8.86 -23.14
CA PRO A 298 18.07 -9.93 -22.23
C PRO A 298 17.16 -9.42 -21.10
N SER A 299 16.25 -10.28 -20.64
CA SER A 299 15.43 -10.02 -19.45
C SER A 299 16.31 -9.90 -18.21
N LEU A 300 15.93 -9.02 -17.30
CA LEU A 300 16.62 -8.85 -16.02
C LEU A 300 16.15 -9.94 -15.06
N LEU A 301 17.06 -10.75 -14.60
CA LEU A 301 16.79 -11.77 -13.59
C LEU A 301 17.29 -11.32 -12.22
N PRO A 302 16.62 -11.70 -11.12
CA PRO A 302 17.13 -11.48 -9.78
C PRO A 302 18.50 -12.14 -9.61
N THR A 303 19.46 -11.38 -9.12
CA THR A 303 20.83 -11.88 -8.88
C THR A 303 21.05 -12.15 -7.39
N PRO A 304 21.85 -13.17 -7.02
CA PRO A 304 22.26 -13.38 -5.65
C PRO A 304 22.88 -12.12 -5.05
N ILE A 305 22.60 -11.88 -3.78
CA ILE A 305 23.08 -10.71 -3.07
C ILE A 305 24.28 -11.11 -2.23
N ASP A 306 25.38 -10.38 -2.38
CA ASP A 306 26.51 -10.46 -1.43
C ASP A 306 26.09 -9.78 -0.11
N ARG A 307 25.63 -10.59 0.85
CA ARG A 307 25.15 -10.11 2.15
C ARG A 307 26.24 -9.37 2.95
N GLN A 308 27.52 -9.67 2.72
CA GLN A 308 28.62 -9.01 3.42
C GLN A 308 28.89 -7.61 2.88
N ARG A 309 28.61 -7.38 1.60
CA ARG A 309 28.82 -6.10 0.91
C ARG A 309 27.57 -5.28 0.73
N TYR A 310 26.41 -5.86 1.05
CA TYR A 310 25.15 -5.13 0.91
C TYR A 310 25.07 -3.96 1.89
N ALA A 311 24.96 -2.76 1.36
CA ALA A 311 24.73 -1.54 2.11
C ALA A 311 23.39 -0.93 1.70
N LYS A 312 22.59 -0.57 2.69
CA LYS A 312 21.33 0.15 2.47
C LYS A 312 21.61 1.59 2.04
N PHE A 313 20.73 2.16 1.24
CA PHE A 313 20.80 3.57 0.89
C PHE A 313 20.63 4.43 2.17
N ASP A 314 21.68 5.11 2.57
CA ASP A 314 21.71 6.01 3.74
C ASP A 314 22.66 7.17 3.47
N PRO A 315 22.19 8.23 2.80
CA PRO A 315 23.03 9.36 2.43
C PRO A 315 23.52 10.10 3.65
N VAL A 316 24.80 10.48 3.63
CA VAL A 316 25.40 11.30 4.68
C VAL A 316 24.91 12.73 4.55
N ILE A 317 24.03 13.15 5.44
CA ILE A 317 23.47 14.50 5.49
C ILE A 317 23.78 15.20 6.81
N SER A 318 23.86 16.53 6.78
CA SER A 318 24.11 17.33 7.98
C SER A 318 23.00 17.19 9.01
N LYS A 319 23.34 17.37 10.30
CA LYS A 319 22.34 17.40 11.39
C LYS A 319 21.23 18.42 11.14
N GLN A 320 21.57 19.58 10.56
CA GLN A 320 20.59 20.61 10.21
C GLN A 320 19.58 20.09 9.20
N ARG A 321 20.01 19.39 8.12
CA ARG A 321 19.10 18.79 7.14
C ARG A 321 18.19 17.74 7.78
N LYS A 322 18.71 16.89 8.67
CA LYS A 322 17.89 15.93 9.41
C LYS A 322 16.77 16.63 10.20
N ILE A 323 17.12 17.69 10.95
CA ILE A 323 16.17 18.47 11.73
C ILE A 323 15.13 19.13 10.81
N THR A 324 15.57 19.75 9.71
CA THR A 324 14.67 20.37 8.73
C THR A 324 13.69 19.35 8.15
N GLY A 325 14.17 18.19 7.71
CA GLY A 325 13.32 17.12 7.17
C GLY A 325 12.29 16.61 8.19
N VAL A 326 12.68 16.51 9.47
CA VAL A 326 11.75 16.16 10.57
C VAL A 326 10.65 17.21 10.72
N ILE A 327 11.04 18.50 10.80
CA ILE A 327 10.08 19.61 10.96
C ILE A 327 9.13 19.66 9.77
N GLU A 328 9.64 19.56 8.55
CA GLU A 328 8.80 19.56 7.35
C GLU A 328 7.85 18.34 7.32
N PHE A 329 8.33 17.15 7.65
CA PHE A 329 7.49 15.96 7.71
C PHE A 329 6.30 16.13 8.65
N PHE A 330 6.52 16.59 9.88
CA PHE A 330 5.43 16.82 10.83
C PHE A 330 4.50 17.96 10.40
N PHE A 331 5.03 19.01 9.78
CA PHE A 331 4.25 20.09 9.22
C PHE A 331 3.30 19.60 8.11
N TRP A 332 3.82 18.87 7.11
CA TRP A 332 3.01 18.33 6.03
C TRP A 332 2.01 17.27 6.52
N THR A 333 2.40 16.47 7.49
CA THR A 333 1.51 15.50 8.13
C THR A 333 0.33 16.21 8.80
N PHE A 334 0.60 17.25 9.58
CA PHE A 334 -0.45 18.05 10.23
C PHE A 334 -1.43 18.66 9.20
N LEU A 335 -0.91 19.28 8.16
CA LEU A 335 -1.74 19.85 7.08
C LEU A 335 -2.55 18.78 6.34
N SER A 336 -1.98 17.61 6.14
CA SER A 336 -2.68 16.47 5.53
C SER A 336 -3.84 15.98 6.39
N LEU A 337 -3.65 15.88 7.70
CA LEU A 337 -4.72 15.53 8.64
C LEU A 337 -5.84 16.58 8.66
N LEU A 338 -5.52 17.85 8.58
CA LEU A 338 -6.51 18.94 8.44
C LEU A 338 -7.28 18.78 7.13
N ALA A 339 -6.60 18.57 6.00
CA ALA A 339 -7.25 18.37 4.69
C ALA A 339 -8.20 17.18 4.71
N LEU A 340 -7.78 16.05 5.30
CA LEU A 340 -8.62 14.84 5.47
C LEU A 340 -9.85 15.12 6.35
N ARG A 341 -9.68 15.89 7.43
CA ARG A 341 -10.79 16.28 8.32
C ARG A 341 -11.81 17.16 7.59
N PHE A 342 -11.35 18.18 6.87
CA PHE A 342 -12.23 19.03 6.07
C PHE A 342 -12.97 18.26 4.98
N PHE A 343 -12.29 17.33 4.33
CA PHE A 343 -12.95 16.44 3.38
C PHE A 343 -14.08 15.63 4.04
N LYS A 344 -13.82 15.01 5.19
CA LYS A 344 -14.79 14.19 5.91
C LYS A 344 -15.98 14.98 6.44
N SER A 345 -15.81 16.25 6.72
CA SER A 345 -16.91 17.13 7.18
C SER A 345 -17.98 17.34 6.10
N GLY A 346 -17.65 17.10 4.82
CA GLY A 346 -18.53 17.35 3.69
C GLY A 346 -18.80 18.84 3.37
N ASN A 347 -18.20 19.75 4.15
CA ASN A 347 -18.44 21.19 4.02
C ASN A 347 -17.62 21.83 2.91
N VAL A 348 -16.60 21.13 2.41
CA VAL A 348 -15.68 21.63 1.39
C VAL A 348 -15.90 20.90 0.09
N PRO A 349 -16.21 21.59 -1.01
CA PRO A 349 -16.28 20.97 -2.32
C PRO A 349 -14.94 20.31 -2.71
N ILE A 350 -15.01 19.09 -3.26
CA ILE A 350 -13.86 18.24 -3.54
C ILE A 350 -12.85 18.91 -4.46
N TRP A 351 -13.31 19.74 -5.43
CA TRP A 351 -12.44 20.44 -6.37
C TRP A 351 -11.53 21.48 -5.68
N LYS A 352 -11.94 22.04 -4.51
CA LYS A 352 -11.09 22.93 -3.70
C LYS A 352 -9.96 22.18 -3.00
N LEU A 353 -10.13 20.89 -2.75
CA LEU A 353 -9.09 20.06 -2.12
C LEU A 353 -8.01 19.62 -3.11
N PHE A 354 -8.32 19.58 -4.41
CA PHE A 354 -7.36 19.13 -5.42
C PHE A 354 -6.05 19.92 -5.41
N PRO A 355 -6.04 21.28 -5.47
CA PRO A 355 -4.79 22.06 -5.38
C PRO A 355 -4.08 21.86 -4.03
N VAL A 356 -4.83 21.67 -2.94
CA VAL A 356 -4.26 21.37 -1.62
C VAL A 356 -3.51 20.05 -1.65
N ILE A 357 -4.11 19.00 -2.22
CA ILE A 357 -3.49 17.67 -2.34
C ILE A 357 -2.21 17.76 -3.19
N LEU A 358 -2.25 18.46 -4.34
CA LEU A 358 -1.07 18.65 -5.18
C LEU A 358 0.06 19.36 -4.44
N PHE A 359 -0.28 20.35 -3.63
CA PHE A 359 0.69 21.07 -2.84
C PHE A 359 1.30 20.21 -1.72
N LEU A 360 0.49 19.38 -1.05
CA LEU A 360 0.96 18.42 -0.06
C LEU A 360 1.88 17.35 -0.69
N ILE A 361 1.55 16.85 -1.88
CA ILE A 361 2.43 15.96 -2.65
C ILE A 361 3.78 16.63 -2.89
N TYR A 362 3.79 17.89 -3.33
CA TYR A 362 5.02 18.66 -3.53
C TYR A 362 5.78 18.85 -2.21
N GLY A 363 5.10 19.08 -1.09
CA GLY A 363 5.72 19.21 0.23
C GLY A 363 6.48 17.96 0.66
N PHE A 364 5.87 16.78 0.54
CA PHE A 364 6.56 15.51 0.84
C PHE A 364 7.69 15.21 -0.14
N HIS A 365 7.54 15.54 -1.43
CA HIS A 365 8.62 15.47 -2.40
C HIS A 365 9.81 16.36 -1.99
N HIS A 366 9.54 17.60 -1.54
CA HIS A 366 10.60 18.50 -1.07
C HIS A 366 11.31 17.95 0.16
N THR A 367 10.57 17.45 1.15
CA THR A 367 11.14 16.82 2.36
C THR A 367 12.09 15.68 1.99
N SER A 368 11.72 14.85 1.00
CA SER A 368 12.60 13.77 0.55
C SER A 368 13.90 14.30 -0.05
N LYS A 369 13.86 15.38 -0.83
CA LYS A 369 15.08 16.02 -1.36
C LYS A 369 16.01 16.52 -0.24
N VAL A 370 15.44 17.03 0.84
CA VAL A 370 16.21 17.39 2.04
C VAL A 370 16.89 16.17 2.65
N LEU A 371 16.16 15.05 2.79
CA LEU A 371 16.67 13.81 3.39
C LEU A 371 17.63 13.04 2.48
N ASP A 372 17.47 13.12 1.16
CA ASP A 372 18.39 12.53 0.18
C ASP A 372 19.73 13.28 0.06
N GLY A 373 19.85 14.47 0.72
CA GLY A 373 21.03 15.32 0.56
C GLY A 373 21.06 16.08 -0.77
N SER A 374 20.00 16.05 -1.57
CA SER A 374 19.90 16.73 -2.85
C SER A 374 19.90 18.25 -2.70
N PRO A 375 20.38 19.01 -3.70
CA PRO A 375 20.33 20.47 -3.65
C PRO A 375 18.89 20.99 -3.61
N VAL A 376 18.60 21.85 -2.63
CA VAL A 376 17.34 22.56 -2.53
C VAL A 376 17.57 23.98 -3.06
N ASN A 377 16.89 24.35 -4.14
CA ASN A 377 17.07 25.65 -4.75
C ASN A 377 16.10 26.71 -4.19
N ARG A 378 16.40 28.00 -4.44
CA ARG A 378 15.57 29.11 -3.95
C ARG A 378 14.15 29.11 -4.53
N VAL A 379 13.96 28.54 -5.72
CA VAL A 379 12.64 28.44 -6.37
C VAL A 379 11.76 27.47 -5.60
N SER A 380 12.29 26.29 -5.19
CA SER A 380 11.54 25.33 -4.39
C SER A 380 11.12 25.92 -3.03
N LEU A 381 11.99 26.67 -2.38
CA LEU A 381 11.65 27.39 -1.14
C LEU A 381 10.58 28.46 -1.36
N GLY A 382 10.65 29.19 -2.48
CA GLY A 382 9.63 30.18 -2.87
C GLY A 382 8.25 29.53 -3.10
N ILE A 383 8.21 28.38 -3.79
CA ILE A 383 6.97 27.63 -4.01
C ILE A 383 6.37 27.16 -2.67
N LEU A 384 7.21 26.66 -1.75
CA LEU A 384 6.75 26.27 -0.41
C LEU A 384 6.17 27.44 0.37
N ALA A 385 6.88 28.57 0.41
CA ALA A 385 6.41 29.77 1.12
C ALA A 385 5.09 30.30 0.55
N PHE A 386 4.98 30.39 -0.78
CA PHE A 386 3.76 30.82 -1.47
C PHE A 386 2.59 29.85 -1.25
N GLY A 387 2.86 28.55 -1.32
CA GLY A 387 1.85 27.52 -1.09
C GLY A 387 1.33 27.50 0.34
N VAL A 388 2.19 27.74 1.36
CA VAL A 388 1.77 27.90 2.75
C VAL A 388 0.84 29.12 2.90
N LEU A 389 1.13 30.24 2.25
CA LEU A 389 0.27 31.42 2.26
C LEU A 389 -1.10 31.13 1.62
N ILE A 390 -1.12 30.46 0.46
CA ILE A 390 -2.37 30.05 -0.20
C ILE A 390 -3.17 29.09 0.69
N LEU A 391 -2.51 28.11 1.30
CA LEU A 391 -3.16 27.13 2.14
C LEU A 391 -3.77 27.80 3.39
N SER A 392 -3.01 28.71 4.02
CA SER A 392 -3.49 29.49 5.15
C SER A 392 -4.69 30.35 4.77
N TRP A 393 -4.67 30.96 3.58
CA TRP A 393 -5.78 31.74 3.06
C TRP A 393 -7.03 30.87 2.77
N ILE A 394 -6.84 29.70 2.14
CA ILE A 394 -7.94 28.75 1.91
C ILE A 394 -8.54 28.25 3.22
N LEU A 395 -7.70 27.93 4.21
CA LEU A 395 -8.15 27.47 5.52
C LEU A 395 -8.82 28.58 6.33
N PHE A 396 -8.46 29.84 6.09
CA PHE A 396 -9.12 31.02 6.71
C PHE A 396 -10.50 31.28 6.08
N LEU A 397 -10.71 30.95 4.82
CA LEU A 397 -11.99 31.12 4.10
C LEU A 397 -12.97 29.96 4.28
N LEU A 398 -12.56 28.87 4.95
CA LEU A 398 -13.36 27.68 5.26
C LEU A 398 -13.85 27.69 6.70
#